data_b843649bcf52b089b23272bc7d2581fa
#
_entry.id   b843649bcf52b089b23272bc7d2581fa
#
_cell.length_a   1.000
_cell.length_b   1.000
_cell.length_c   1.000
_cell.angle_alpha   90.00
_cell.angle_beta   90.00
_cell.angle_gamma   90.00
#
_symmetry.space_group_name_H-M   'P 1'
#
loop_
_entity.id
_entity.type
_entity.pdbx_description
1 polymer ?
#
loop_
_entity_poly.entity_id
_entity_poly.type
_entity_poly.pdbx_seq_one_letter_code
_entity_poly.pdbx_strand_id
1 'polypeptide(L)'
;MMFDTADLMNAITTIQTITPPFIPSDAEVMTSIIEWPAGSAGAPPHRHPGGPSFGYVLEGEMLFELEGEAPRVIKVGEAFWEPGGDVIHYSDANNRSDIPLRFLVTMICAPGVPMLVVVDEDELEQRRDRRVPRQ
;
A
#
# COMPACT_ATOMS: atom_id res chain seq x y z
N MET A 1 16.15 -9.72 -34.27
CA MET A 1 15.72 -10.86 -33.45
C MET A 1 14.28 -10.64 -33.03
N MET A 2 13.45 -11.64 -33.20
CA MET A 2 12.06 -11.57 -32.77
C MET A 2 11.86 -12.43 -31.53
N PHE A 3 11.15 -11.85 -30.53
CA PHE A 3 10.63 -12.64 -29.42
C PHE A 3 9.39 -13.39 -29.88
N ASP A 4 9.28 -14.67 -29.54
CA ASP A 4 8.01 -15.36 -29.62
C ASP A 4 7.24 -15.21 -28.29
N THR A 5 6.01 -15.73 -28.26
CA THR A 5 5.15 -15.61 -27.07
C THR A 5 5.75 -16.34 -25.87
N ALA A 6 6.42 -17.47 -26.08
CA ALA A 6 7.03 -18.22 -24.98
C ALA A 6 8.19 -17.46 -24.37
N ASP A 7 9.04 -16.83 -25.20
CA ASP A 7 10.14 -15.99 -24.71
C ASP A 7 9.61 -14.82 -23.87
N LEU A 8 8.56 -14.17 -24.35
CA LEU A 8 7.93 -13.07 -23.63
C LEU A 8 7.40 -13.52 -22.27
N MET A 9 6.67 -14.62 -22.24
CA MET A 9 6.08 -15.12 -20.97
C MET A 9 7.15 -15.53 -19.98
N ASN A 10 8.26 -16.11 -20.46
CA ASN A 10 9.38 -16.49 -19.59
C ASN A 10 10.10 -15.27 -18.99
N ALA A 11 10.01 -14.11 -19.63
CA ALA A 11 10.62 -12.88 -19.15
C ALA A 11 9.79 -12.18 -18.06
N ILE A 12 8.52 -12.58 -17.87
CA ILE A 12 7.60 -11.94 -16.95
C ILE A 12 7.54 -12.72 -15.64
N THR A 13 7.83 -12.03 -14.54
CA THR A 13 7.60 -12.57 -13.19
C THR A 13 6.44 -11.78 -12.57
N THR A 14 5.33 -12.47 -12.34
CA THR A 14 4.16 -11.85 -11.71
C THR A 14 4.34 -11.83 -10.21
N ILE A 15 4.30 -10.65 -9.61
CA ILE A 15 4.47 -10.46 -8.16
C ILE A 15 3.13 -10.50 -7.43
N GLN A 16 2.08 -9.90 -8.01
CA GLN A 16 0.72 -10.00 -7.47
C GLN A 16 -0.29 -9.80 -8.59
N THR A 17 -1.45 -10.40 -8.40
CA THR A 17 -2.63 -10.20 -9.25
C THR A 17 -3.80 -9.93 -8.34
N ILE A 18 -4.43 -8.76 -8.48
CA ILE A 18 -5.49 -8.30 -7.59
C ILE A 18 -6.73 -7.97 -8.41
N THR A 19 -7.88 -8.35 -7.87
CA THR A 19 -9.17 -7.85 -8.34
C THR A 19 -9.68 -6.87 -7.29
N PRO A 20 -9.45 -5.57 -7.45
CA PRO A 20 -9.87 -4.60 -6.43
C PRO A 20 -11.41 -4.51 -6.40
N PRO A 21 -11.98 -4.12 -5.24
CA PRO A 21 -13.44 -4.02 -5.08
C PRO A 21 -14.05 -2.96 -5.98
N PHE A 22 -13.29 -1.92 -6.34
CA PHE A 22 -13.72 -0.94 -7.33
C PHE A 22 -12.51 -0.30 -8.00
N ILE A 23 -12.70 0.15 -9.25
CA ILE A 23 -11.76 0.99 -9.97
C ILE A 23 -12.57 2.17 -10.49
N PRO A 24 -12.27 3.41 -10.06
CA PRO A 24 -13.08 4.56 -10.47
C PRO A 24 -12.90 4.87 -11.95
N SER A 25 -13.97 5.39 -12.57
CA SER A 25 -13.93 5.86 -13.96
C SER A 25 -13.14 7.16 -14.05
N ASP A 26 -12.44 7.34 -15.16
CA ASP A 26 -11.65 8.54 -15.45
C ASP A 26 -10.62 8.86 -14.36
N ALA A 27 -10.11 7.84 -13.70
CA ALA A 27 -9.18 7.99 -12.60
C ALA A 27 -7.82 8.56 -13.05
N GLU A 28 -7.22 9.36 -12.18
CA GLU A 28 -5.79 9.64 -12.27
C GLU A 28 -5.01 8.44 -11.72
N VAL A 29 -3.91 8.12 -12.37
CA VAL A 29 -2.98 7.07 -11.93
C VAL A 29 -1.66 7.73 -11.61
N MET A 30 -1.24 7.64 -10.35
CA MET A 30 0.00 8.25 -9.88
C MET A 30 0.99 7.18 -9.44
N THR A 31 2.22 7.29 -9.90
CA THR A 31 3.30 6.41 -9.48
C THR A 31 4.31 7.22 -8.69
N SER A 32 4.59 6.80 -7.47
CA SER A 32 5.46 7.54 -6.54
C SER A 32 6.43 6.61 -5.84
N ILE A 33 7.58 7.12 -5.46
CA ILE A 33 8.48 6.46 -4.52
C ILE A 33 8.33 7.17 -3.18
N ILE A 34 8.08 6.38 -2.14
CA ILE A 34 8.01 6.86 -0.76
C ILE A 34 9.23 6.33 -0.03
N GLU A 35 9.83 7.20 0.78
CA GLU A 35 11.03 6.86 1.53
C GLU A 35 10.87 7.28 2.99
N TRP A 36 11.06 6.34 3.90
CA TRP A 36 11.05 6.59 5.33
C TRP A 36 12.42 6.31 5.92
N PRO A 37 12.95 7.21 6.75
CA PRO A 37 14.23 6.95 7.39
C PRO A 37 14.18 5.75 8.32
N ALA A 38 15.36 5.25 8.70
CA ALA A 38 15.49 4.14 9.65
C ALA A 38 14.67 4.42 10.92
N GLY A 39 13.87 3.43 11.35
CA GLY A 39 13.06 3.51 12.56
C GLY A 39 11.81 4.39 12.47
N SER A 40 11.50 4.96 11.30
CA SER A 40 10.33 5.83 11.14
C SER A 40 9.03 5.05 11.33
N ALA A 41 8.06 5.69 12.01
CA ALA A 41 6.70 5.15 12.12
C ALA A 41 5.90 5.26 10.81
N GLY A 42 6.44 5.94 9.80
CA GLY A 42 5.76 6.14 8.52
C GLY A 42 4.62 7.14 8.61
N ALA A 43 3.66 7.02 7.69
CA ALA A 43 2.48 7.87 7.69
C ALA A 43 1.55 7.55 8.86
N PRO A 44 0.84 8.57 9.40
CA PRO A 44 -0.21 8.30 10.38
C PRO A 44 -1.35 7.49 9.73
N PRO A 45 -2.23 6.87 10.54
CA PRO A 45 -3.38 6.16 9.99
C PRO A 45 -4.18 7.05 9.03
N HIS A 46 -4.47 6.50 7.86
CA HIS A 46 -5.11 7.24 6.78
C HIS A 46 -5.94 6.30 5.91
N ARG A 47 -6.69 6.90 4.99
CA ARG A 47 -7.42 6.15 3.96
C ARG A 47 -7.19 6.77 2.59
N HIS A 48 -7.47 6.01 1.56
CA HIS A 48 -7.43 6.47 0.17
C HIS A 48 -8.86 6.45 -0.39
N PRO A 49 -9.65 7.51 -0.16
CA PRO A 49 -11.07 7.49 -0.54
C PRO A 49 -11.31 7.38 -2.04
N GLY A 50 -10.33 7.80 -2.85
CA GLY A 50 -10.47 7.87 -4.31
C GLY A 50 -10.24 6.58 -5.06
N GLY A 51 -9.65 5.55 -4.43
CA GLY A 51 -9.40 4.29 -5.13
C GLY A 51 -8.30 3.43 -4.52
N PRO A 52 -8.01 2.28 -5.15
CA PRO A 52 -6.99 1.36 -4.65
C PRO A 52 -5.57 1.85 -4.92
N SER A 53 -4.62 1.28 -4.18
CA SER A 53 -3.21 1.48 -4.44
C SER A 53 -2.45 0.16 -4.42
N PHE A 54 -1.34 0.12 -5.16
CA PHE A 54 -0.54 -1.08 -5.36
C PHE A 54 0.92 -0.73 -5.15
N GLY A 55 1.62 -1.51 -4.32
CA GLY A 55 2.97 -1.19 -3.93
C GLY A 55 3.97 -2.33 -4.08
N TYR A 56 5.24 -1.97 -4.04
CA TYR A 56 6.36 -2.89 -4.18
C TYR A 56 7.55 -2.34 -3.40
N VAL A 57 8.13 -3.16 -2.51
CA VAL A 57 9.25 -2.74 -1.66
C VAL A 57 10.56 -2.83 -2.41
N LEU A 58 11.27 -1.70 -2.50
CA LEU A 58 12.56 -1.55 -3.20
C LEU A 58 13.75 -1.71 -2.27
N GLU A 59 13.63 -1.29 -1.01
CA GLU A 59 14.70 -1.33 -0.01
C GLU A 59 14.10 -1.39 1.39
N GLY A 60 14.71 -2.16 2.27
CA GLY A 60 14.28 -2.27 3.65
C GLY A 60 13.13 -3.23 3.87
N GLU A 61 12.38 -3.00 4.92
CA GLU A 61 11.20 -3.80 5.28
C GLU A 61 10.10 -2.89 5.78
N MET A 62 8.87 -3.15 5.34
CA MET A 62 7.70 -2.40 5.76
C MET A 62 6.90 -3.21 6.78
N LEU A 63 6.50 -2.57 7.87
CA LEU A 63 5.44 -3.11 8.73
C LEU A 63 4.11 -2.57 8.23
N PHE A 64 3.33 -3.44 7.59
CA PHE A 64 2.11 -3.10 6.90
C PHE A 64 0.89 -3.56 7.69
N GLU A 65 -0.06 -2.66 7.88
CA GLU A 65 -1.31 -3.02 8.57
C GLU A 65 -2.50 -2.30 7.96
N LEU A 66 -3.51 -3.07 7.58
CA LEU A 66 -4.83 -2.56 7.19
C LEU A 66 -5.87 -2.91 8.27
N GLU A 67 -6.93 -2.11 8.34
CA GLU A 67 -8.08 -2.40 9.18
C GLU A 67 -8.66 -3.78 8.83
N GLY A 68 -8.86 -4.62 9.83
CA GLY A 68 -9.40 -5.95 9.65
C GLY A 68 -8.37 -7.04 9.34
N GLU A 69 -7.10 -6.67 9.18
CA GLU A 69 -6.02 -7.62 8.90
C GLU A 69 -4.91 -7.51 9.94
N ALA A 70 -4.30 -8.64 10.27
CA ALA A 70 -3.14 -8.63 11.17
C ALA A 70 -1.96 -7.91 10.51
N PRO A 71 -1.12 -7.19 11.29
CA PRO A 71 0.10 -6.61 10.76
C PRO A 71 0.99 -7.68 10.13
N ARG A 72 1.66 -7.33 9.04
CA ARG A 72 2.62 -8.22 8.38
C ARG A 72 3.82 -7.45 7.89
N VAL A 73 4.94 -8.13 7.74
CA VAL A 73 6.18 -7.55 7.22
C VAL A 73 6.25 -7.80 5.72
N ILE A 74 6.47 -6.74 4.96
CA ILE A 74 6.69 -6.79 3.52
C ILE A 74 8.16 -6.54 3.27
N LYS A 75 8.83 -7.50 2.65
CA LYS A 75 10.27 -7.45 2.38
C LYS A 75 10.56 -6.96 0.97
N VAL A 76 11.84 -6.66 0.72
CA VAL A 76 12.31 -6.30 -0.63
C VAL A 76 11.84 -7.34 -1.65
N GLY A 77 11.29 -6.87 -2.77
CA GLY A 77 10.79 -7.75 -3.83
C GLY A 77 9.38 -8.25 -3.62
N GLU A 78 8.76 -7.92 -2.50
CA GLU A 78 7.38 -8.28 -2.21
C GLU A 78 6.43 -7.13 -2.48
N ALA A 79 5.20 -7.45 -2.88
CA ALA A 79 4.17 -6.49 -3.19
C ALA A 79 3.11 -6.43 -2.10
N PHE A 80 2.39 -5.32 -2.07
CA PHE A 80 1.22 -5.12 -1.22
C PHE A 80 0.17 -4.32 -1.99
N TRP A 81 -1.04 -4.25 -1.45
CA TRP A 81 -2.08 -3.43 -2.04
C TRP A 81 -3.07 -2.98 -0.98
N GLU A 82 -3.78 -1.90 -1.29
CA GLU A 82 -4.84 -1.36 -0.44
C GLU A 82 -6.11 -1.24 -1.28
N PRO A 83 -7.27 -1.65 -0.74
CA PRO A 83 -8.52 -1.60 -1.50
C PRO A 83 -9.01 -0.17 -1.75
N GLY A 84 -8.58 0.80 -0.93
CA GLY A 84 -9.09 2.16 -1.00
C GLY A 84 -10.45 2.30 -0.34
N GLY A 85 -11.13 3.43 -0.62
CA GLY A 85 -12.41 3.73 -0.03
C GLY A 85 -12.30 4.03 1.46
N ASP A 86 -13.07 3.33 2.27
CA ASP A 86 -13.18 3.60 3.71
C ASP A 86 -12.18 2.83 4.58
N VAL A 87 -11.44 1.90 4.00
CA VAL A 87 -10.51 1.06 4.76
C VAL A 87 -9.34 1.90 5.30
N ILE A 88 -9.10 1.79 6.60
CA ILE A 88 -8.00 2.51 7.26
C ILE A 88 -6.70 1.73 7.05
N HIS A 89 -5.67 2.44 6.55
CA HIS A 89 -4.31 1.96 6.49
C HIS A 89 -3.60 2.42 7.77
N TYR A 90 -3.38 1.48 8.69
CA TYR A 90 -2.82 1.80 10.00
C TYR A 90 -1.30 2.00 9.98
N SER A 91 -0.58 1.27 9.15
CA SER A 91 0.88 1.35 9.16
C SER A 91 1.50 1.07 7.81
N ASP A 92 2.46 1.91 7.44
CA ASP A 92 3.48 1.69 6.42
C ASP A 92 4.87 1.94 7.01
N ALA A 93 5.03 1.65 8.29
CA ALA A 93 6.24 1.96 9.06
C ALA A 93 7.47 1.23 8.52
N ASN A 94 8.63 1.85 8.75
CA ASN A 94 9.90 1.17 8.54
C ASN A 94 10.14 0.18 9.68
N ASN A 95 10.13 -1.11 9.36
CA ASN A 95 10.34 -2.18 10.35
C ASN A 95 11.80 -2.35 10.76
N ARG A 96 12.71 -1.58 10.17
CA ARG A 96 14.16 -1.63 10.44
C ARG A 96 14.61 -0.35 11.13
N SER A 97 15.56 -0.49 12.06
CA SER A 97 16.18 0.64 12.75
C SER A 97 17.55 1.01 12.16
N ASP A 98 18.02 0.29 11.13
CA ASP A 98 19.38 0.39 10.61
C ASP A 98 19.45 0.89 9.15
N ILE A 99 18.39 0.74 8.36
CA ILE A 99 18.36 1.16 6.95
C ILE A 99 17.05 1.87 6.62
N PRO A 100 17.03 2.69 5.57
CA PRO A 100 15.76 3.30 5.11
C PRO A 100 14.83 2.27 4.51
N LEU A 101 13.55 2.62 4.46
CA LEU A 101 12.51 1.91 3.71
C LEU A 101 12.20 2.72 2.46
N ARG A 102 12.27 2.09 1.30
CA ARG A 102 11.87 2.69 0.03
C ARG A 102 10.89 1.77 -0.66
N PHE A 103 9.78 2.32 -1.12
CA PHE A 103 8.80 1.52 -1.85
C PHE A 103 8.15 2.34 -2.96
N LEU A 104 7.83 1.64 -4.04
CA LEU A 104 7.10 2.17 -5.18
C LEU A 104 5.62 1.95 -4.91
N VAL A 105 4.79 2.95 -5.16
CA VAL A 105 3.34 2.81 -5.04
C VAL A 105 2.67 3.43 -6.26
N THR A 106 1.68 2.74 -6.79
CA THR A 106 0.78 3.25 -7.83
C THR A 106 -0.59 3.43 -7.21
N MET A 107 -1.08 4.67 -7.21
CA MET A 107 -2.38 5.02 -6.65
C MET A 107 -3.34 5.40 -7.76
N ILE A 108 -4.55 4.84 -7.70
CA ILE A 108 -5.63 5.12 -8.64
C ILE A 108 -6.66 5.94 -7.89
N CYS A 109 -6.92 7.16 -8.36
CA CYS A 109 -7.76 8.11 -7.63
C CYS A 109 -8.82 8.73 -8.52
N ALA A 110 -10.08 8.67 -8.06
CA ALA A 110 -11.19 9.30 -8.75
C ALA A 110 -10.99 10.81 -8.86
N PRO A 111 -11.43 11.44 -9.98
CA PRO A 111 -11.31 12.89 -10.14
C PRO A 111 -11.98 13.66 -9.01
N GLY A 112 -11.30 14.68 -8.49
CA GLY A 112 -11.85 15.58 -7.48
C GLY A 112 -11.93 15.00 -6.07
N VAL A 113 -11.47 13.77 -5.86
CA VAL A 113 -11.41 13.13 -4.55
C VAL A 113 -9.98 13.23 -4.01
N PRO A 114 -9.78 13.57 -2.71
CA PRO A 114 -8.44 13.56 -2.15
C PRO A 114 -7.81 12.18 -2.25
N MET A 115 -6.53 12.15 -2.64
CA MET A 115 -5.80 10.90 -2.75
C MET A 115 -5.61 10.23 -1.39
N LEU A 116 -5.44 11.03 -0.35
CA LEU A 116 -5.16 10.55 1.01
C LEU A 116 -5.87 11.47 2.01
N VAL A 117 -6.49 10.86 3.01
CA VAL A 117 -7.12 11.57 4.12
C VAL A 117 -6.63 10.95 5.42
N VAL A 118 -6.02 11.76 6.29
CA VAL A 118 -5.60 11.31 7.62
C VAL A 118 -6.84 11.12 8.49
N VAL A 119 -6.89 9.99 9.19
CA VAL A 119 -8.00 9.65 10.09
C VAL A 119 -7.74 10.28 11.45
N ASP A 120 -8.74 11.00 11.98
CA ASP A 120 -8.60 11.65 13.28
C ASP A 120 -8.71 10.66 14.45
N GLU A 121 -8.29 11.12 15.64
CA GLU A 121 -8.25 10.28 16.83
C GLU A 121 -9.63 9.80 17.27
N ASP A 122 -10.67 10.61 17.10
CA ASP A 122 -12.04 10.24 17.47
C ASP A 122 -12.54 9.09 16.62
N GLU A 123 -12.28 9.12 15.32
CA GLU A 123 -12.66 8.02 14.43
C GLU A 123 -11.85 6.77 14.72
N LEU A 124 -10.56 6.90 14.97
CA LEU A 124 -9.72 5.75 15.35
C LEU A 124 -10.26 5.07 16.61
N GLU A 125 -10.68 5.83 17.60
CA GLU A 125 -11.28 5.27 18.83
C GLU A 125 -12.62 4.60 18.56
N GLN A 126 -13.48 5.21 17.76
CA GLN A 126 -14.77 4.64 17.39
C GLN A 126 -14.64 3.32 16.62
N ARG A 127 -13.58 3.18 15.83
CA ARG A 127 -13.36 2.04 14.96
C ARG A 127 -12.35 1.02 15.49
N ARG A 128 -11.85 1.21 16.69
CA ARG A 128 -10.78 0.34 17.24
C ARG A 128 -11.12 -1.14 17.21
N ASP A 129 -12.40 -1.49 17.38
CA ASP A 129 -12.86 -2.89 17.40
C ASP A 129 -12.76 -3.56 16.01
N ARG A 130 -12.61 -2.79 14.96
CA ARG A 130 -12.39 -3.30 13.60
C ARG A 130 -10.93 -3.63 13.33
N ARG A 131 -10.03 -3.15 14.18
CA ARG A 131 -8.61 -3.44 14.10
C ARG A 131 -8.33 -4.77 14.77
N VAL A 132 -7.51 -5.62 14.12
CA VAL A 132 -7.14 -6.91 14.70
C VAL A 132 -6.40 -6.68 16.02
N PRO A 133 -6.83 -7.34 17.13
CA PRO A 133 -6.15 -7.16 18.40
C PRO A 133 -4.67 -7.54 18.33
N ARG A 134 -3.83 -6.75 19.01
CA ARG A 134 -2.41 -7.06 19.18
C ARG A 134 -2.25 -8.09 20.28
N GLN A 135 -1.35 -9.04 20.04
CA GLN A 135 -0.98 -10.04 21.05
C GLN A 135 0.30 -9.66 21.75
#